data_b6cbc00cff892ab852e6f7ec228e5cfd
#
_entry.id   b6cbc00cff892ab852e6f7ec228e5cfd
#
_cell.length_a   1.000
_cell.length_b   1.000
_cell.length_c   1.000
_cell.angle_alpha   90.00
_cell.angle_beta   90.00
_cell.angle_gamma   90.00
#
_symmetry.space_group_name_H-M   'P 1'
#
loop_
_entity.id
_entity.type
_entity.pdbx_description
1 polymer ?
#
loop_
_entity_poly.entity_id
_entity_poly.type
_entity_poly.pdbx_seq_one_letter_code
_entity_poly.pdbx_strand_id
1 'polypeptide(L)'
;ILSTYNQPAWLRLTLYGYLFQTDPAFEIVIADDGSGEETRELIERFKTTSDLRIQHVWHADAGFQKCTILNKAIKAAKGDYLILSDGDCVPRNDFIAVHKAHADPGFYLSGGYFKLPMQTSHAITREGIESGDCFSKKWLNANGVAKNSKLLKLTQSKLLQELCNKLTPTKRTAPQPAVTGVHG
;
A
#
# COMPACT_ATOMS: atom_id res chain seq x y z
N ILE A 1 -6.41 -4.03 2.76
CA ILE A 1 -7.06 -4.55 1.54
C ILE A 1 -6.23 -4.09 0.35
N LEU A 2 -5.75 -5.03 -0.48
CA LEU A 2 -4.94 -4.75 -1.68
C LEU A 2 -5.73 -5.14 -2.92
N SER A 3 -6.01 -4.18 -3.81
CA SER A 3 -6.64 -4.48 -5.10
C SER A 3 -5.59 -4.89 -6.14
N THR A 4 -5.84 -5.95 -6.88
CA THR A 4 -4.95 -6.42 -7.95
C THR A 4 -5.71 -6.98 -9.14
N TYR A 5 -5.09 -6.93 -10.32
CA TYR A 5 -5.55 -7.59 -11.53
C TYR A 5 -4.36 -7.84 -12.47
N ASN A 6 -4.00 -9.10 -12.68
CA ASN A 6 -2.97 -9.57 -13.64
C ASN A 6 -1.63 -8.81 -13.58
N GLN A 7 -1.16 -8.43 -12.38
CA GLN A 7 0.10 -7.72 -12.15
C GLN A 7 0.96 -8.40 -11.08
N PRO A 8 1.32 -9.70 -11.24
CA PRO A 8 2.03 -10.45 -10.20
C PRO A 8 3.40 -9.86 -9.85
N ALA A 9 4.10 -9.26 -10.82
CA ALA A 9 5.41 -8.67 -10.58
C ALA A 9 5.34 -7.48 -9.60
N TRP A 10 4.36 -6.59 -9.76
CA TRP A 10 4.17 -5.45 -8.87
C TRP A 10 3.59 -5.88 -7.52
N LEU A 11 2.61 -6.79 -7.53
CA LEU A 11 2.05 -7.35 -6.30
C LEU A 11 3.13 -8.00 -5.43
N ARG A 12 4.11 -8.66 -6.03
CA ARG A 12 5.24 -9.25 -5.31
C ARG A 12 6.05 -8.20 -4.56
N LEU A 13 6.36 -7.06 -5.17
CA LEU A 13 7.09 -5.97 -4.52
C LEU A 13 6.26 -5.35 -3.39
N THR A 14 4.96 -5.17 -3.62
CA THR A 14 4.03 -4.68 -2.60
C THR A 14 3.97 -5.63 -1.40
N LEU A 15 3.89 -6.94 -1.61
CA LEU A 15 3.89 -7.93 -0.53
C LEU A 15 5.21 -7.95 0.25
N TYR A 16 6.37 -7.72 -0.40
CA TYR A 16 7.63 -7.50 0.33
C TYR A 16 7.56 -6.25 1.20
N GLY A 17 6.96 -5.16 0.74
CA GLY A 17 6.76 -3.97 1.57
C GLY A 17 5.92 -4.24 2.83
N TYR A 18 4.93 -5.14 2.73
CA TYR A 18 4.17 -5.57 3.89
C TYR A 18 4.91 -6.59 4.76
N LEU A 19 5.77 -7.42 4.20
CA LEU A 19 6.59 -8.38 4.95
C LEU A 19 7.54 -7.67 5.92
N PHE A 20 8.05 -6.51 5.55
CA PHE A 20 9.01 -5.76 6.34
C PHE A 20 8.40 -4.63 7.17
N GLN A 21 7.10 -4.69 7.48
CA GLN A 21 6.46 -3.70 8.37
C GLN A 21 6.98 -3.81 9.81
N THR A 22 7.18 -2.66 10.46
CA THR A 22 7.62 -2.59 11.86
C THR A 22 6.53 -2.99 12.85
N ASP A 23 5.26 -2.89 12.47
CA ASP A 23 4.11 -3.37 13.23
C ASP A 23 3.52 -4.60 12.53
N PRO A 24 3.65 -5.81 13.08
CA PRO A 24 3.18 -7.05 12.46
C PRO A 24 1.70 -7.35 12.74
N ALA A 25 1.02 -6.54 13.55
CA ALA A 25 -0.35 -6.80 13.97
C ALA A 25 -1.38 -6.33 12.93
N PHE A 26 -1.40 -6.96 11.75
CA PHE A 26 -2.36 -6.74 10.68
C PHE A 26 -2.65 -8.03 9.91
N GLU A 27 -3.63 -7.99 9.05
CA GLU A 27 -3.89 -8.99 8.01
C GLU A 27 -3.90 -8.31 6.63
N ILE A 28 -3.68 -9.09 5.59
CA ILE A 28 -3.81 -8.66 4.21
C ILE A 28 -5.01 -9.38 3.60
N VAL A 29 -5.94 -8.62 3.03
CA VAL A 29 -7.00 -9.15 2.20
C VAL A 29 -6.74 -8.71 0.77
N ILE A 30 -6.39 -9.66 -0.11
CA ILE A 30 -6.16 -9.39 -1.52
C ILE A 30 -7.50 -9.42 -2.23
N ALA A 31 -7.92 -8.29 -2.78
CA ALA A 31 -9.09 -8.09 -3.61
C ALA A 31 -8.69 -8.27 -5.08
N ASP A 32 -8.83 -9.48 -5.59
CA ASP A 32 -8.35 -9.88 -6.91
C ASP A 32 -9.50 -9.87 -7.93
N ASP A 33 -9.45 -8.95 -8.87
CA ASP A 33 -10.50 -8.66 -9.86
C ASP A 33 -10.48 -9.64 -11.06
N GLY A 34 -10.16 -10.91 -10.80
CA GLY A 34 -10.21 -11.95 -11.81
C GLY A 34 -8.85 -12.28 -12.45
N SER A 35 -7.76 -12.15 -11.70
CA SER A 35 -6.43 -12.52 -12.20
C SER A 35 -6.31 -14.01 -12.52
N GLY A 36 -5.38 -14.31 -13.43
CA GLY A 36 -5.03 -15.67 -13.82
C GLY A 36 -4.11 -16.38 -12.82
N GLU A 37 -3.65 -17.57 -13.24
CA GLU A 37 -2.91 -18.52 -12.40
C GLU A 37 -1.63 -17.94 -11.81
N GLU A 38 -0.85 -17.18 -12.59
CA GLU A 38 0.43 -16.61 -12.12
C GLU A 38 0.26 -15.74 -10.86
N THR A 39 -0.80 -14.94 -10.80
CA THR A 39 -1.11 -14.13 -9.62
C THR A 39 -1.53 -15.01 -8.44
N ARG A 40 -2.33 -16.06 -8.69
CA ARG A 40 -2.76 -17.00 -7.66
C ARG A 40 -1.57 -17.76 -7.06
N GLU A 41 -0.68 -18.30 -7.90
CA GLU A 41 0.54 -18.99 -7.46
C GLU A 41 1.45 -18.09 -6.62
N LEU A 42 1.60 -16.82 -7.02
CA LEU A 42 2.35 -15.84 -6.25
C LEU A 42 1.75 -15.68 -4.84
N ILE A 43 0.43 -15.48 -4.75
CA ILE A 43 -0.26 -15.29 -3.47
C ILE A 43 -0.11 -16.53 -2.58
N GLU A 44 -0.33 -17.73 -3.12
CA GLU A 44 -0.19 -18.97 -2.37
C GLU A 44 1.26 -19.19 -1.89
N ARG A 45 2.25 -18.79 -2.68
CA ARG A 45 3.64 -18.82 -2.26
C ARG A 45 3.87 -17.94 -1.04
N PHE A 46 3.39 -16.69 -1.03
CA PHE A 46 3.54 -15.81 0.12
C PHE A 46 2.81 -16.35 1.35
N LYS A 47 1.62 -16.93 1.20
CA LYS A 47 0.87 -17.57 2.29
C LYS A 47 1.62 -18.74 2.94
N THR A 48 2.41 -19.46 2.16
CA THR A 48 3.11 -20.67 2.63
C THR A 48 4.55 -20.41 3.07
N THR A 49 5.20 -19.34 2.57
CA THR A 49 6.63 -19.08 2.82
C THR A 49 6.90 -17.83 3.64
N SER A 50 5.88 -17.14 4.11
CA SER A 50 6.02 -15.94 4.94
C SER A 50 5.05 -15.96 6.13
N ASP A 51 5.31 -15.11 7.13
CA ASP A 51 4.45 -14.94 8.30
C ASP A 51 3.26 -14.00 8.05
N LEU A 52 3.08 -13.54 6.82
CA LEU A 52 1.97 -12.69 6.44
C LEU A 52 0.63 -13.45 6.52
N ARG A 53 -0.31 -12.89 7.26
CA ARG A 53 -1.69 -13.42 7.29
C ARG A 53 -2.44 -12.92 6.07
N ILE A 54 -2.47 -13.71 5.00
CA ILE A 54 -3.07 -13.34 3.71
C ILE A 54 -4.38 -14.10 3.50
N GLN A 55 -5.45 -13.35 3.20
CA GLN A 55 -6.69 -13.86 2.65
C GLN A 55 -6.81 -13.44 1.19
N HIS A 56 -7.10 -14.39 0.29
CA HIS A 56 -7.30 -14.13 -1.12
C HIS A 56 -8.79 -14.15 -1.43
N VAL A 57 -9.34 -13.02 -1.82
CA VAL A 57 -10.73 -12.87 -2.28
C VAL A 57 -10.68 -12.65 -3.78
N TRP A 58 -11.25 -13.59 -4.52
CA TRP A 58 -11.21 -13.64 -5.97
C TRP A 58 -12.62 -13.83 -6.57
N HIS A 59 -12.80 -13.42 -7.80
CA HIS A 59 -13.94 -13.77 -8.64
C HIS A 59 -13.49 -13.96 -10.10
N ALA A 60 -14.29 -14.64 -10.90
CA ALA A 60 -14.01 -14.81 -12.33
C ALA A 60 -13.94 -13.44 -13.02
N ASP A 61 -13.01 -13.32 -13.98
CA ASP A 61 -12.87 -12.12 -14.81
C ASP A 61 -14.15 -11.89 -15.63
N ALA A 62 -14.77 -10.76 -15.40
CA ALA A 62 -15.95 -10.29 -16.14
C ALA A 62 -15.76 -8.80 -16.54
N GLY A 63 -14.52 -8.41 -16.84
CA GLY A 63 -14.10 -7.03 -17.08
C GLY A 63 -13.85 -6.26 -15.79
N PHE A 64 -13.71 -4.97 -15.87
CA PHE A 64 -13.34 -4.13 -14.73
C PHE A 64 -14.44 -4.07 -13.66
N GLN A 65 -14.26 -4.82 -12.59
CA GLN A 65 -15.19 -4.90 -11.45
C GLN A 65 -14.51 -4.57 -10.10
N LYS A 66 -13.53 -3.68 -10.10
CA LYS A 66 -12.76 -3.30 -8.90
C LYS A 66 -13.64 -2.98 -7.69
N CYS A 67 -14.73 -2.23 -7.88
CA CYS A 67 -15.64 -1.90 -6.76
C CYS A 67 -16.33 -3.14 -6.18
N THR A 68 -16.71 -4.09 -7.04
CA THR A 68 -17.36 -5.33 -6.62
C THR A 68 -16.43 -6.18 -5.77
N ILE A 69 -15.19 -6.37 -6.22
CA ILE A 69 -14.22 -7.19 -5.48
C ILE A 69 -13.77 -6.50 -4.19
N LEU A 70 -13.62 -5.18 -4.18
CA LEU A 70 -13.32 -4.42 -2.96
C LEU A 70 -14.43 -4.59 -1.91
N ASN A 71 -15.71 -4.54 -2.31
CA ASN A 71 -16.82 -4.78 -1.39
C ASN A 71 -16.83 -6.20 -0.82
N LYS A 72 -16.43 -7.21 -1.61
CA LYS A 72 -16.25 -8.59 -1.12
C LYS A 72 -15.10 -8.66 -0.11
N ALA A 73 -13.97 -8.01 -0.42
CA ALA A 73 -12.80 -7.98 0.45
C ALA A 73 -13.08 -7.24 1.77
N ILE A 74 -13.83 -6.13 1.74
CA ILE A 74 -14.27 -5.40 2.95
C ILE A 74 -15.10 -6.31 3.85
N LYS A 75 -16.03 -7.09 3.28
CA LYS A 75 -16.85 -8.03 4.07
C LYS A 75 -16.05 -9.21 4.63
N ALA A 76 -14.95 -9.58 3.99
CA ALA A 76 -14.09 -10.67 4.41
C ALA A 76 -13.05 -10.24 5.45
N ALA A 77 -12.73 -8.94 5.53
CA ALA A 77 -11.77 -8.41 6.48
C ALA A 77 -12.26 -8.58 7.93
N LYS A 78 -11.31 -8.86 8.83
CA LYS A 78 -11.57 -9.09 10.27
C LYS A 78 -11.12 -7.91 11.13
N GLY A 79 -10.33 -6.99 10.58
CA GLY A 79 -9.85 -5.83 11.31
C GLY A 79 -10.89 -4.72 11.39
N ASP A 80 -10.92 -4.00 12.52
CA ASP A 80 -11.83 -2.87 12.75
C ASP A 80 -11.43 -1.61 11.97
N TYR A 81 -10.14 -1.50 11.60
CA TYR A 81 -9.60 -0.41 10.80
C TYR A 81 -9.11 -0.93 9.46
N LEU A 82 -9.69 -0.41 8.39
CA LEU A 82 -9.39 -0.86 7.03
C LEU A 82 -8.49 0.14 6.30
N ILE A 83 -7.37 -0.34 5.79
CA ILE A 83 -6.49 0.40 4.90
C ILE A 83 -6.69 -0.16 3.49
N LEU A 84 -7.07 0.70 2.54
CA LEU A 84 -7.20 0.32 1.14
C LEU A 84 -5.99 0.84 0.36
N SER A 85 -5.35 -0.05 -0.38
CA SER A 85 -4.20 0.26 -1.23
C SER A 85 -4.25 -0.57 -2.52
N ASP A 86 -3.48 -0.15 -3.52
CA ASP A 86 -3.36 -0.90 -4.76
C ASP A 86 -2.19 -1.90 -4.68
N GLY A 87 -2.27 -2.97 -5.45
CA GLY A 87 -1.28 -4.05 -5.49
C GLY A 87 0.04 -3.68 -6.19
N ASP A 88 0.17 -2.43 -6.63
CA ASP A 88 1.38 -1.83 -7.20
C ASP A 88 1.97 -0.70 -6.34
N CYS A 89 1.44 -0.51 -5.14
CA CYS A 89 1.89 0.51 -4.19
C CYS A 89 2.73 -0.14 -3.08
N VAL A 90 4.04 -0.03 -3.19
CA VAL A 90 4.98 -0.56 -2.18
C VAL A 90 4.95 0.33 -0.94
N PRO A 91 4.51 -0.18 0.22
CA PRO A 91 4.45 0.61 1.45
C PRO A 91 5.83 0.73 2.09
N ARG A 92 6.09 1.89 2.70
CA ARG A 92 7.25 2.07 3.58
C ARG A 92 7.11 1.19 4.83
N ASN A 93 8.20 0.83 5.47
CA ASN A 93 8.23 -0.10 6.60
C ASN A 93 7.46 0.35 7.85
N ASP A 94 7.14 1.62 7.99
CA ASP A 94 6.35 2.18 9.10
C ASP A 94 4.87 2.45 8.73
N PHE A 95 4.43 2.04 7.55
CA PHE A 95 3.13 2.36 7.00
C PHE A 95 1.97 1.94 7.92
N ILE A 96 1.98 0.69 8.40
CA ILE A 96 0.94 0.18 9.32
C ILE A 96 1.00 0.91 10.65
N ALA A 97 2.19 1.10 11.22
CA ALA A 97 2.36 1.80 12.49
C ALA A 97 1.84 3.25 12.44
N VAL A 98 2.14 3.96 11.34
CA VAL A 98 1.67 5.34 11.14
C VAL A 98 0.14 5.38 11.02
N HIS A 99 -0.46 4.47 10.24
CA HIS A 99 -1.91 4.40 10.13
C HIS A 99 -2.59 4.14 11.47
N LYS A 100 -2.09 3.19 12.26
CA LYS A 100 -2.62 2.91 13.60
C LYS A 100 -2.49 4.09 14.56
N ALA A 101 -1.35 4.79 14.52
CA ALA A 101 -1.11 5.94 15.38
C ALA A 101 -2.03 7.14 15.09
N HIS A 102 -2.56 7.22 13.88
CA HIS A 102 -3.43 8.32 13.44
C HIS A 102 -4.89 7.90 13.20
N ALA A 103 -5.22 6.64 13.43
CA ALA A 103 -6.60 6.16 13.34
C ALA A 103 -7.46 6.85 14.38
N ASP A 104 -8.60 7.39 13.95
CA ASP A 104 -9.54 8.13 14.81
C ASP A 104 -10.97 7.75 14.40
N PRO A 105 -11.82 7.24 15.32
CA PRO A 105 -13.20 6.86 15.01
C PRO A 105 -13.98 8.01 14.36
N GLY A 106 -14.71 7.70 13.30
CA GLY A 106 -15.50 8.68 12.54
C GLY A 106 -14.68 9.48 11.51
N PHE A 107 -13.38 9.23 11.39
CA PHE A 107 -12.52 9.87 10.40
C PHE A 107 -11.83 8.83 9.51
N TYR A 108 -11.47 9.25 8.31
CA TYR A 108 -10.61 8.46 7.44
C TYR A 108 -9.30 9.22 7.17
N LEU A 109 -8.22 8.46 7.01
CA LEU A 109 -6.94 9.01 6.60
C LEU A 109 -6.82 8.91 5.08
N SER A 110 -6.57 10.03 4.41
CA SER A 110 -6.21 10.06 3.00
C SER A 110 -4.70 10.20 2.91
N GLY A 111 -4.03 9.09 2.59
CA GLY A 111 -2.60 9.07 2.33
C GLY A 111 -2.26 9.58 0.93
N GLY A 112 -0.99 9.85 0.70
CA GLY A 112 -0.47 10.17 -0.61
C GLY A 112 0.39 9.05 -1.14
N TYR A 113 0.37 8.82 -2.45
CA TYR A 113 1.35 7.99 -3.13
C TYR A 113 2.37 8.85 -3.85
N PHE A 114 3.52 8.28 -4.11
CA PHE A 114 4.56 8.86 -4.94
C PHE A 114 4.67 8.07 -6.25
N LYS A 115 4.20 8.65 -7.34
CA LYS A 115 4.25 8.00 -8.65
C LYS A 115 5.69 8.02 -9.18
N LEU A 116 6.27 6.85 -9.35
CA LEU A 116 7.63 6.68 -9.86
C LEU A 116 7.63 6.59 -11.40
N PRO A 117 8.72 7.06 -12.06
CA PRO A 117 9.00 6.69 -13.43
C PRO A 117 9.15 5.16 -13.55
N MET A 118 8.75 4.59 -14.68
CA MET A 118 8.79 3.14 -14.89
C MET A 118 10.21 2.57 -14.70
N GLN A 119 11.23 3.27 -15.18
CA GLN A 119 12.63 2.88 -14.99
C GLN A 119 12.99 2.77 -13.49
N THR A 120 12.55 3.73 -12.68
CA THR A 120 12.78 3.70 -11.22
C THR A 120 12.02 2.56 -10.56
N SER A 121 10.78 2.31 -11.00
CA SER A 121 9.97 1.20 -10.49
C SER A 121 10.62 -0.14 -10.74
N HIS A 122 11.21 -0.36 -11.92
CA HIS A 122 11.94 -1.60 -12.26
C HIS A 122 13.26 -1.76 -11.49
N ALA A 123 13.83 -0.69 -10.96
CA ALA A 123 15.04 -0.73 -10.14
C ALA A 123 14.78 -1.11 -8.68
N ILE A 124 13.50 -1.19 -8.26
CA ILE A 124 13.14 -1.60 -6.89
C ILE A 124 13.39 -3.09 -6.73
N THR A 125 14.17 -3.47 -5.71
CA THR A 125 14.44 -4.87 -5.36
C THR A 125 13.91 -5.18 -3.96
N ARG A 126 13.82 -6.48 -3.65
CA ARG A 126 13.47 -6.95 -2.30
C ARG A 126 14.40 -6.36 -1.25
N GLU A 127 15.71 -6.39 -1.50
CA GLU A 127 16.75 -5.89 -0.59
C GLU A 127 16.62 -4.38 -0.37
N GLY A 128 16.29 -3.63 -1.44
CA GLY A 128 16.04 -2.19 -1.36
C GLY A 128 14.78 -1.84 -0.56
N ILE A 129 13.77 -2.71 -0.58
CA ILE A 129 12.56 -2.57 0.26
C ILE A 129 12.89 -2.90 1.71
N GLU A 130 13.58 -4.01 1.97
CA GLU A 130 13.95 -4.50 3.30
C GLU A 130 14.84 -3.49 4.03
N SER A 131 15.88 -2.97 3.37
CA SER A 131 16.76 -1.93 3.92
C SER A 131 16.09 -0.55 4.05
N GLY A 132 15.01 -0.32 3.31
CA GLY A 132 14.37 0.98 3.18
C GLY A 132 15.07 1.95 2.22
N ASP A 133 16.14 1.52 1.56
CA ASP A 133 16.93 2.38 0.66
C ASP A 133 16.10 2.93 -0.50
N CYS A 134 15.19 2.12 -1.08
CA CYS A 134 14.35 2.54 -2.20
C CYS A 134 13.38 3.69 -1.84
N PHE A 135 13.18 3.98 -0.56
CA PHE A 135 12.40 5.13 -0.07
C PHE A 135 13.25 6.36 0.22
N SER A 136 14.59 6.25 0.11
CA SER A 136 15.48 7.37 0.39
C SER A 136 15.56 8.34 -0.79
N LYS A 137 15.67 9.65 -0.47
CA LYS A 137 15.86 10.69 -1.50
C LYS A 137 17.11 10.45 -2.34
N LYS A 138 18.19 9.91 -1.72
CA LYS A 138 19.44 9.60 -2.40
C LYS A 138 19.24 8.55 -3.47
N TRP A 139 18.60 7.43 -3.12
CA TRP A 139 18.34 6.34 -4.04
C TRP A 139 17.40 6.77 -5.16
N LEU A 140 16.30 7.47 -4.83
CA LEU A 140 15.33 7.95 -5.81
C LEU A 140 15.96 8.88 -6.84
N ASN A 141 16.78 9.85 -6.39
CA ASN A 141 17.50 10.75 -7.28
C ASN A 141 18.49 10.00 -8.20
N ALA A 142 19.20 8.99 -7.65
CA ALA A 142 20.13 8.17 -8.42
C ALA A 142 19.43 7.31 -9.49
N ASN A 143 18.14 6.98 -9.28
CA ASN A 143 17.33 6.18 -10.18
C ASN A 143 16.34 6.99 -11.03
N GLY A 144 16.61 8.27 -11.26
CA GLY A 144 15.89 9.08 -12.24
C GLY A 144 14.69 9.88 -11.71
N VAL A 145 14.48 9.92 -10.38
CA VAL A 145 13.44 10.78 -9.80
C VAL A 145 13.98 12.19 -9.63
N ALA A 146 13.40 13.15 -10.35
CA ALA A 146 13.79 14.55 -10.22
C ALA A 146 13.50 15.11 -8.81
N LYS A 147 14.38 15.97 -8.31
CA LYS A 147 14.17 16.66 -7.02
C LYS A 147 12.89 17.49 -7.08
N ASN A 148 11.91 17.18 -6.25
CA ASN A 148 10.70 17.98 -6.11
C ASN A 148 10.19 17.95 -4.66
N SER A 149 9.25 18.83 -4.35
CA SER A 149 8.66 18.97 -3.00
C SER A 149 7.88 17.73 -2.55
N LYS A 150 7.41 16.89 -3.49
CA LYS A 150 6.69 15.66 -3.16
C LYS A 150 7.59 14.63 -2.45
N LEU A 151 8.91 14.73 -2.60
CA LEU A 151 9.87 13.91 -1.84
C LEU A 151 9.83 14.16 -0.33
N LEU A 152 9.21 15.26 0.12
CA LEU A 152 8.96 15.51 1.54
C LEU A 152 7.98 14.49 2.14
N LYS A 153 7.09 13.91 1.34
CA LYS A 153 6.16 12.86 1.78
C LYS A 153 6.86 11.57 2.21
N LEU A 154 8.10 11.37 1.77
CA LEU A 154 8.92 10.20 2.12
C LEU A 154 9.80 10.44 3.36
N THR A 155 9.66 11.59 4.04
CA THR A 155 10.45 11.87 5.23
C THR A 155 10.02 10.94 6.38
N GLN A 156 11.01 10.36 7.06
CA GLN A 156 10.81 9.58 8.28
C GLN A 156 10.94 10.45 9.56
N SER A 157 11.24 11.73 9.40
CA SER A 157 11.34 12.63 10.54
C SER A 157 9.96 12.94 11.13
N LYS A 158 9.69 12.44 12.34
CA LYS A 158 8.44 12.70 13.07
C LYS A 158 8.16 14.20 13.21
N LEU A 159 9.17 15.00 13.54
CA LEU A 159 9.05 16.45 13.66
C LEU A 159 8.61 17.13 12.36
N LEU A 160 9.17 16.69 11.22
CA LEU A 160 8.77 17.21 9.91
C LEU A 160 7.39 16.74 9.51
N GLN A 161 7.00 15.51 9.85
CA GLN A 161 5.65 15.00 9.61
C GLN A 161 4.63 15.81 10.42
N GLU A 162 4.88 16.04 11.71
CA GLU A 162 4.00 16.85 12.55
C GLU A 162 3.90 18.30 12.07
N LEU A 163 5.01 18.90 11.64
CA LEU A 163 5.01 20.25 11.09
C LEU A 163 4.23 20.30 9.78
N CYS A 164 4.43 19.34 8.87
CA CYS A 164 3.66 19.25 7.64
C CYS A 164 2.15 19.05 7.92
N ASN A 165 1.81 18.21 8.90
CA ASN A 165 0.40 18.00 9.30
C ASN A 165 -0.25 19.25 9.89
N LYS A 166 0.53 20.09 10.60
CA LYS A 166 0.03 21.39 11.12
C LYS A 166 -0.12 22.44 10.03
N LEU A 167 0.74 22.41 9.02
CA LEU A 167 0.73 23.37 7.90
C LEU A 167 -0.25 23.01 6.78
N THR A 168 -0.66 21.76 6.67
CA THR A 168 -1.71 21.32 5.76
C THR A 168 -2.99 21.11 6.56
N PRO A 169 -3.92 22.11 6.60
CA PRO A 169 -5.19 21.89 7.25
C PRO A 169 -5.96 20.81 6.48
N THR A 170 -5.84 19.58 6.93
CA THR A 170 -6.74 18.51 6.56
C THR A 170 -8.10 18.87 7.12
N LYS A 171 -8.95 19.50 6.31
CA LYS A 171 -10.38 19.53 6.59
C LYS A 171 -10.85 18.10 6.53
N ARG A 172 -10.91 17.46 7.67
CA ARG A 172 -11.56 16.19 7.91
C ARG A 172 -13.06 16.43 7.81
N THR A 173 -13.56 16.62 6.60
CA THR A 173 -14.98 16.74 6.37
C THR A 173 -15.55 15.36 6.16
N ALA A 174 -16.76 15.18 6.70
CA ALA A 174 -17.64 14.03 6.57
C ALA A 174 -17.63 13.34 5.19
N PRO A 175 -18.11 12.12 5.08
CA PRO A 175 -17.75 11.14 4.04
C PRO A 175 -17.82 11.73 2.65
N GLN A 176 -16.70 11.74 1.97
CA GLN A 176 -16.73 11.88 0.52
C GLN A 176 -17.37 10.61 -0.05
N PRO A 177 -18.26 10.73 -1.03
CA PRO A 177 -18.98 9.58 -1.60
C PRO A 177 -18.09 8.57 -2.34
N ALA A 178 -16.84 8.86 -2.54
CA ALA A 178 -15.85 7.91 -3.04
C ALA A 178 -14.86 7.58 -1.93
N VAL A 179 -14.85 6.33 -1.50
CA VAL A 179 -13.73 5.77 -0.74
C VAL A 179 -12.55 5.73 -1.69
N THR A 180 -11.81 6.81 -1.73
CA THR A 180 -10.48 6.78 -2.33
C THR A 180 -9.61 5.96 -1.41
N GLY A 181 -8.94 4.97 -1.95
CA GLY A 181 -7.99 4.17 -1.19
C GLY A 181 -7.04 5.07 -0.42
N VAL A 182 -6.73 4.68 0.79
CA VAL A 182 -5.70 5.33 1.59
C VAL A 182 -4.38 4.82 1.06
N HIS A 183 -3.64 5.70 0.43
CA HIS A 183 -2.31 5.40 -0.09
C HIS A 183 -1.29 6.00 0.87
N GLY A 184 -0.41 5.14 1.41
CA GLY A 184 0.69 5.55 2.26
C GLY A 184 1.82 6.24 1.52
#